data_6d64186ec88dc1d9d5bf6dda441d5e01
#
_entry.id   6d64186ec88dc1d9d5bf6dda441d5e01
#
_cell.length_a   1.000
_cell.length_b   1.000
_cell.length_c   1.000
_cell.angle_alpha   90.00
_cell.angle_beta   90.00
_cell.angle_gamma   90.00
#
_symmetry.space_group_name_H-M   'P 1'
#
loop_
_entity.id
_entity.type
_entity.pdbx_description
1 polymer ?
#
loop_
_entity_poly.entity_id
_entity_poly.type
_entity_poly.pdbx_seq_one_letter_code
_entity_poly.pdbx_strand_id
1 'polypeptide(L)'
;MPSTFFGLNIAVSGMSTYNAGLTTTGHNISNVKTKGYSRQTVEQSAKEAVSLRTSYGMLGAGVDATAILSSRDDYYDAKYRISNTTVGKYSTESFYLSSIEDCIYPKEDSEGSITNSLDSFFSSLKYLTTSSMDQTIRAQVAGYADTLSYYVRDAAVKLQNMQVDVNTEIETTVKQINAYAAQIASLNKQINTLEVYGDRANDLRDQRAVILDKLSELADINVTEKAPADGNGTNQFIVTLGGGILVDTTQYNTINAEGSTNKVSQNDVVNLYRLEWSYGQEFDMYNTTLGGKLQGLIEMRDGNNAENFKATLTGLKKNDTAKGGKSTLTITSDQYSSANASNLSKLDLPASDGVLTIGNVDYEY
;
A
#
# COMPACT_ATOMS: atom_id res chain seq x y z
N MET A 1 65.32 14.24 -2.67
CA MET A 1 65.48 12.94 -3.34
C MET A 1 64.35 12.04 -2.85
N PRO A 2 63.70 11.26 -3.72
CA PRO A 2 62.76 10.26 -3.24
C PRO A 2 63.46 9.28 -2.31
N SER A 3 62.79 8.80 -1.30
CA SER A 3 63.29 7.74 -0.43
C SER A 3 63.69 6.54 -1.27
N THR A 4 64.81 5.85 -0.87
CA THR A 4 65.23 4.59 -1.52
C THR A 4 64.11 3.55 -1.60
N PHE A 5 63.12 3.68 -0.73
CA PHE A 5 61.91 2.83 -0.67
C PHE A 5 60.73 3.36 -1.48
N PHE A 6 60.86 4.43 -2.28
CA PHE A 6 59.76 5.03 -3.03
C PHE A 6 59.13 4.04 -4.02
N GLY A 7 59.95 3.30 -4.75
CA GLY A 7 59.47 2.23 -5.64
C GLY A 7 58.76 1.09 -4.92
N LEU A 8 59.21 0.74 -3.71
CA LEU A 8 58.57 -0.25 -2.87
C LEU A 8 57.18 0.22 -2.41
N ASN A 9 57.05 1.49 -2.02
CA ASN A 9 55.75 2.07 -1.64
C ASN A 9 54.75 2.06 -2.80
N ILE A 10 55.19 2.32 -4.03
CA ILE A 10 54.37 2.19 -5.24
C ILE A 10 53.89 0.74 -5.41
N ALA A 11 54.80 -0.23 -5.29
CA ALA A 11 54.44 -1.65 -5.40
C ALA A 11 53.47 -2.10 -4.31
N VAL A 12 53.69 -1.66 -3.06
CA VAL A 12 52.80 -1.97 -1.93
C VAL A 12 51.39 -1.35 -2.15
N SER A 13 51.29 -0.11 -2.62
CA SER A 13 50.00 0.53 -2.91
C SER A 13 49.24 -0.23 -4.00
N GLY A 14 49.94 -0.62 -5.08
CA GLY A 14 49.33 -1.45 -6.14
C GLY A 14 48.85 -2.80 -5.61
N MET A 15 49.68 -3.49 -4.83
CA MET A 15 49.29 -4.78 -4.24
C MET A 15 48.09 -4.67 -3.31
N SER A 16 48.03 -3.62 -2.48
CA SER A 16 46.90 -3.35 -1.59
C SER A 16 45.59 -3.13 -2.38
N THR A 17 45.66 -2.31 -3.43
CA THR A 17 44.50 -2.00 -4.27
C THR A 17 43.99 -3.23 -5.05
N TYR A 18 44.92 -4.03 -5.60
CA TYR A 18 44.51 -5.29 -6.28
C TYR A 18 43.99 -6.34 -5.30
N ASN A 19 44.51 -6.39 -4.08
CA ASN A 19 43.97 -7.26 -3.04
C ASN A 19 42.52 -6.86 -2.64
N ALA A 20 42.23 -5.56 -2.53
CA ALA A 20 40.88 -5.06 -2.34
C ALA A 20 39.94 -5.50 -3.50
N GLY A 21 40.42 -5.37 -4.76
CA GLY A 21 39.67 -5.85 -5.93
C GLY A 21 39.43 -7.35 -5.93
N LEU A 22 40.40 -8.16 -5.54
CA LEU A 22 40.25 -9.62 -5.44
C LEU A 22 39.28 -10.00 -4.34
N THR A 23 39.34 -9.37 -3.18
CA THR A 23 38.44 -9.57 -2.05
C THR A 23 37.01 -9.21 -2.44
N THR A 24 36.81 -8.07 -3.08
CA THR A 24 35.48 -7.64 -3.57
C THR A 24 34.92 -8.59 -4.63
N THR A 25 35.79 -9.11 -5.51
CA THR A 25 35.36 -10.13 -6.50
C THR A 25 34.95 -11.42 -5.81
N GLY A 26 35.70 -11.90 -4.82
CA GLY A 26 35.35 -13.06 -4.01
C GLY A 26 34.02 -12.86 -3.27
N HIS A 27 33.79 -11.67 -2.73
CA HIS A 27 32.54 -11.29 -2.08
C HIS A 27 31.35 -11.32 -3.09
N ASN A 28 31.52 -10.76 -4.28
CA ASN A 28 30.52 -10.81 -5.35
C ASN A 28 30.15 -12.25 -5.76
N ILE A 29 31.14 -13.13 -5.90
CA ILE A 29 30.93 -14.53 -6.28
C ILE A 29 30.18 -15.26 -5.16
N SER A 30 30.57 -15.05 -3.91
CA SER A 30 29.94 -15.68 -2.75
C SER A 30 28.46 -15.28 -2.60
N ASN A 31 28.12 -14.05 -2.95
CA ASN A 31 26.78 -13.49 -2.80
C ASN A 31 25.95 -13.47 -4.08
N VAL A 32 26.40 -14.08 -5.18
CA VAL A 32 25.70 -14.04 -6.48
C VAL A 32 24.26 -14.56 -6.43
N LYS A 33 23.93 -15.45 -5.49
CA LYS A 33 22.57 -16.00 -5.26
C LYS A 33 21.83 -15.34 -4.10
N THR A 34 22.46 -14.40 -3.40
CA THR A 34 21.84 -13.70 -2.27
C THR A 34 20.81 -12.71 -2.81
N LYS A 35 19.55 -12.86 -2.38
CA LYS A 35 18.45 -11.98 -2.83
C LYS A 35 18.73 -10.53 -2.43
N GLY A 36 18.67 -9.62 -3.41
CA GLY A 36 18.87 -8.18 -3.20
C GLY A 36 20.33 -7.76 -3.15
N TYR A 37 21.29 -8.67 -3.28
CA TYR A 37 22.69 -8.32 -3.36
C TYR A 37 22.99 -7.61 -4.68
N SER A 38 23.72 -6.50 -4.59
CA SER A 38 24.18 -5.71 -5.73
C SER A 38 25.69 -5.87 -5.92
N ARG A 39 26.12 -6.09 -7.17
CA ARG A 39 27.53 -6.24 -7.49
C ARG A 39 28.31 -5.00 -7.04
N GLN A 40 29.43 -5.22 -6.35
CA GLN A 40 30.32 -4.17 -5.88
C GLN A 40 31.57 -4.08 -6.76
N THR A 41 32.04 -2.86 -6.98
CA THR A 41 33.26 -2.56 -7.75
C THR A 41 34.18 -1.64 -6.95
N VAL A 42 35.49 -1.90 -7.03
CA VAL A 42 36.49 -1.05 -6.39
C VAL A 42 36.79 0.11 -7.33
N GLU A 43 36.60 1.32 -6.84
CA GLU A 43 37.06 2.54 -7.52
C GLU A 43 38.53 2.79 -7.19
N GLN A 44 39.30 3.06 -8.20
CA GLN A 44 40.75 3.25 -8.09
C GLN A 44 41.14 4.60 -8.65
N SER A 45 42.00 5.30 -7.93
CA SER A 45 42.63 6.55 -8.43
C SER A 45 44.13 6.54 -8.32
N ALA A 46 44.79 7.22 -9.24
CA ALA A 46 46.22 7.44 -9.13
C ALA A 46 46.53 8.36 -7.94
N LYS A 47 47.53 8.00 -7.12
CA LYS A 47 48.04 8.90 -6.09
C LYS A 47 48.62 10.16 -6.70
N GLU A 48 48.54 11.27 -5.97
CA GLU A 48 49.17 12.52 -6.40
C GLU A 48 50.66 12.30 -6.73
N ALA A 49 51.03 12.73 -7.93
CA ALA A 49 52.38 12.60 -8.39
C ALA A 49 53.33 13.52 -7.59
N VAL A 50 54.46 12.98 -7.18
CA VAL A 50 55.45 13.75 -6.44
C VAL A 50 56.32 14.56 -7.41
N SER A 51 56.32 15.90 -7.23
CA SER A 51 57.20 16.78 -8.00
C SER A 51 58.61 16.69 -7.48
N LEU A 52 59.45 16.02 -8.25
CA LEU A 52 60.91 16.06 -8.06
C LEU A 52 61.47 17.06 -9.08
N ARG A 53 62.12 18.08 -8.64
CA ARG A 53 62.82 19.07 -9.52
C ARG A 53 63.93 18.40 -10.32
N THR A 54 63.54 17.48 -11.20
CA THR A 54 64.46 16.69 -12.06
C THR A 54 64.09 16.96 -13.53
N SER A 55 65.02 16.67 -14.43
CA SER A 55 64.79 16.86 -15.87
C SER A 55 63.72 16.02 -16.52
N TYR A 56 63.26 14.97 -15.85
CA TYR A 56 62.21 14.08 -16.33
C TYR A 56 60.82 14.32 -15.67
N GLY A 57 60.61 15.39 -14.91
CA GLY A 57 59.33 15.87 -14.46
C GLY A 57 58.80 15.21 -13.18
N MET A 58 57.43 14.97 -13.12
CA MET A 58 56.76 14.41 -11.96
C MET A 58 56.76 12.88 -11.99
N LEU A 59 57.01 12.28 -10.82
CA LEU A 59 56.97 10.81 -10.66
C LEU A 59 55.61 10.40 -10.06
N GLY A 60 54.94 9.40 -10.68
CA GLY A 60 53.76 8.80 -10.16
C GLY A 60 53.99 8.12 -8.80
N ALA A 61 53.07 8.28 -7.86
CA ALA A 61 53.23 7.80 -6.48
C ALA A 61 52.47 6.48 -6.20
N GLY A 62 51.91 5.86 -7.24
CA GLY A 62 51.14 4.61 -7.12
C GLY A 62 49.62 4.79 -7.30
N VAL A 63 48.86 3.89 -6.75
CA VAL A 63 47.37 3.83 -6.85
C VAL A 63 46.75 3.62 -5.47
N ASP A 64 45.58 4.19 -5.26
CA ASP A 64 44.75 3.96 -4.08
C ASP A 64 43.37 3.43 -4.49
N ALA A 65 42.84 2.51 -3.69
CA ALA A 65 41.41 2.17 -3.71
C ALA A 65 40.67 3.26 -2.94
N THR A 66 39.87 4.04 -3.64
CA THR A 66 39.16 5.21 -3.06
C THR A 66 37.80 4.86 -2.47
N ALA A 67 37.09 3.90 -3.08
CA ALA A 67 35.80 3.46 -2.61
C ALA A 67 35.45 2.07 -3.14
N ILE A 68 34.52 1.40 -2.45
CA ILE A 68 33.81 0.21 -2.96
C ILE A 68 32.39 0.64 -3.23
N LEU A 69 32.02 0.70 -4.51
CA LEU A 69 30.70 1.17 -4.95
C LEU A 69 29.81 0.01 -5.36
N SER A 70 28.54 0.09 -5.00
CA SER A 70 27.51 -0.82 -5.48
C SER A 70 27.02 -0.38 -6.86
N SER A 71 26.80 -1.34 -7.77
CA SER A 71 26.24 -1.10 -9.12
C SER A 71 24.72 -1.01 -9.11
N ARG A 72 24.12 -0.47 -8.04
CA ARG A 72 22.67 -0.31 -7.91
C ARG A 72 22.22 0.97 -8.60
N ASP A 73 21.04 0.93 -9.24
CA ASP A 73 20.43 2.06 -9.91
C ASP A 73 19.07 2.38 -9.26
N ASP A 74 19.00 3.49 -8.57
CA ASP A 74 17.82 3.95 -7.83
C ASP A 74 16.59 4.16 -8.74
N TYR A 75 16.79 4.50 -10.01
CA TYR A 75 15.71 4.66 -10.98
C TYR A 75 14.99 3.34 -11.24
N TYR A 76 15.74 2.25 -11.45
CA TYR A 76 15.14 0.93 -11.65
C TYR A 76 14.48 0.41 -10.38
N ASP A 77 15.06 0.70 -9.21
CA ASP A 77 14.47 0.35 -7.92
C ASP A 77 13.12 1.04 -7.72
N ALA A 78 13.04 2.34 -8.00
CA ALA A 78 11.77 3.08 -7.91
C ALA A 78 10.72 2.50 -8.86
N LYS A 79 11.12 2.20 -10.10
CA LYS A 79 10.23 1.61 -11.11
C LYS A 79 9.75 0.21 -10.72
N TYR A 80 10.64 -0.60 -10.15
CA TYR A 80 10.30 -1.92 -9.62
C TYR A 80 9.26 -1.81 -8.50
N ARG A 81 9.45 -0.90 -7.54
CA ARG A 81 8.54 -0.69 -6.41
C ARG A 81 7.15 -0.29 -6.88
N ILE A 82 7.03 0.64 -7.84
CA ILE A 82 5.74 1.01 -8.45
C ILE A 82 5.04 -0.20 -9.07
N SER A 83 5.77 -1.03 -9.82
CA SER A 83 5.21 -2.23 -10.41
C SER A 83 4.81 -3.25 -9.33
N ASN A 84 5.63 -3.41 -8.29
CA ASN A 84 5.38 -4.34 -7.19
C ASN A 84 4.14 -3.93 -6.37
N THR A 85 3.94 -2.62 -6.15
CA THR A 85 2.72 -2.06 -5.54
C THR A 85 1.48 -2.44 -6.35
N THR A 86 1.56 -2.32 -7.68
CA THR A 86 0.46 -2.69 -8.58
C THR A 86 0.15 -4.19 -8.50
N VAL A 87 1.19 -5.03 -8.45
CA VAL A 87 1.04 -6.49 -8.27
C VAL A 87 0.39 -6.80 -6.93
N GLY A 88 0.84 -6.17 -5.83
CA GLY A 88 0.26 -6.35 -4.50
C GLY A 88 -1.24 -6.05 -4.46
N LYS A 89 -1.67 -4.94 -5.09
CA LYS A 89 -3.08 -4.57 -5.18
C LYS A 89 -3.89 -5.62 -5.96
N TYR A 90 -3.57 -5.82 -7.23
CA TYR A 90 -4.39 -6.67 -8.10
C TYR A 90 -4.34 -8.16 -7.76
N SER A 91 -3.26 -8.67 -7.18
CA SER A 91 -3.22 -10.05 -6.69
C SER A 91 -4.20 -10.26 -5.54
N THR A 92 -4.30 -9.28 -4.64
CA THR A 92 -5.22 -9.32 -3.50
C THR A 92 -6.68 -9.22 -3.99
N GLU A 93 -6.98 -8.27 -4.85
CA GLU A 93 -8.31 -8.13 -5.46
C GLU A 93 -8.73 -9.41 -6.19
N SER A 94 -7.85 -9.96 -7.03
CA SER A 94 -8.11 -11.20 -7.77
C SER A 94 -8.41 -12.39 -6.86
N PHE A 95 -7.69 -12.51 -5.74
CA PHE A 95 -7.91 -13.56 -4.76
C PHE A 95 -9.31 -13.45 -4.13
N TYR A 96 -9.67 -12.28 -3.65
CA TYR A 96 -10.97 -12.09 -2.99
C TYR A 96 -12.14 -12.09 -3.99
N LEU A 97 -11.96 -11.54 -5.20
CA LEU A 97 -12.98 -11.61 -6.24
C LEU A 97 -13.25 -13.04 -6.67
N SER A 98 -12.22 -13.88 -6.79
CA SER A 98 -12.41 -15.32 -7.04
C SER A 98 -13.17 -16.01 -5.91
N SER A 99 -12.91 -15.62 -4.66
CA SER A 99 -13.63 -16.15 -3.49
C SER A 99 -15.10 -15.70 -3.47
N ILE A 100 -15.39 -14.47 -3.91
CA ILE A 100 -16.76 -13.95 -4.08
C ILE A 100 -17.45 -14.70 -5.22
N GLU A 101 -16.78 -14.92 -6.34
CA GLU A 101 -17.31 -15.69 -7.46
C GLU A 101 -17.69 -17.10 -7.03
N ASP A 102 -16.82 -17.81 -6.31
CA ASP A 102 -17.11 -19.15 -5.79
C ASP A 102 -18.27 -19.16 -4.78
N CYS A 103 -18.54 -18.04 -4.09
CA CYS A 103 -19.67 -17.89 -3.20
C CYS A 103 -21.00 -17.76 -3.95
N ILE A 104 -21.01 -17.03 -5.09
CA ILE A 104 -22.22 -16.73 -5.87
C ILE A 104 -22.48 -17.82 -6.94
N TYR A 105 -21.38 -18.30 -7.57
CA TYR A 105 -21.39 -19.28 -8.64
C TYR A 105 -20.51 -20.48 -8.27
N PRO A 106 -20.94 -21.40 -7.40
CA PRO A 106 -20.15 -22.58 -7.09
C PRO A 106 -19.90 -23.41 -8.37
N LYS A 107 -18.62 -23.79 -8.59
CA LYS A 107 -18.09 -24.39 -9.83
C LYS A 107 -18.62 -25.78 -10.17
N GLU A 108 -19.25 -26.46 -9.24
CA GLU A 108 -19.90 -27.74 -9.53
C GLU A 108 -21.39 -27.53 -9.75
N ASP A 109 -22.00 -28.35 -10.63
CA ASP A 109 -23.44 -28.42 -10.94
C ASP A 109 -24.31 -28.75 -9.68
N SER A 110 -24.06 -28.03 -8.59
CA SER A 110 -24.84 -28.15 -7.37
C SER A 110 -26.21 -27.54 -7.63
N GLU A 111 -27.24 -28.33 -7.46
CA GLU A 111 -28.66 -27.88 -7.46
C GLU A 111 -28.89 -26.68 -6.54
N GLY A 112 -27.87 -26.31 -5.75
CA GLY A 112 -27.84 -25.28 -4.71
C GLY A 112 -27.24 -23.95 -5.08
N SER A 113 -27.27 -23.50 -6.33
CA SER A 113 -26.82 -22.14 -6.68
C SER A 113 -27.96 -21.14 -6.60
N ILE A 114 -27.65 -19.88 -6.31
CA ILE A 114 -28.60 -18.75 -6.35
C ILE A 114 -29.28 -18.69 -7.73
N THR A 115 -28.52 -18.86 -8.80
CA THR A 115 -29.01 -18.83 -10.18
C THR A 115 -30.05 -19.93 -10.42
N ASN A 116 -29.74 -21.18 -10.07
CA ASN A 116 -30.67 -22.31 -10.25
C ASN A 116 -31.91 -22.14 -9.39
N SER A 117 -31.79 -21.61 -8.19
CA SER A 117 -32.93 -21.32 -7.30
C SER A 117 -33.82 -20.21 -7.87
N LEU A 118 -33.22 -19.20 -8.48
CA LEU A 118 -33.92 -18.09 -9.14
C LEU A 118 -34.68 -18.60 -10.38
N ASP A 119 -34.03 -19.41 -11.22
CA ASP A 119 -34.67 -20.05 -12.40
C ASP A 119 -35.80 -20.97 -12.00
N SER A 120 -35.65 -21.76 -10.94
CA SER A 120 -36.69 -22.63 -10.41
C SER A 120 -37.90 -21.84 -9.89
N PHE A 121 -37.61 -20.73 -9.18
CA PHE A 121 -38.65 -19.83 -8.69
C PHE A 121 -39.42 -19.18 -9.83
N PHE A 122 -38.77 -18.58 -10.83
CA PHE A 122 -39.45 -17.99 -11.98
C PHE A 122 -40.18 -19.00 -12.84
N SER A 123 -39.65 -20.21 -13.01
CA SER A 123 -40.35 -21.30 -13.72
C SER A 123 -41.62 -21.69 -12.97
N SER A 124 -41.56 -21.80 -11.66
CA SER A 124 -42.75 -22.11 -10.86
C SER A 124 -43.83 -21.01 -10.92
N LEU A 125 -43.40 -19.72 -10.96
CA LEU A 125 -44.32 -18.60 -11.18
C LEU A 125 -45.00 -18.67 -12.55
N LYS A 126 -44.25 -19.08 -13.60
CA LYS A 126 -44.82 -19.30 -14.93
C LYS A 126 -45.89 -20.41 -14.94
N TYR A 127 -45.66 -21.51 -14.22
CA TYR A 127 -46.68 -22.57 -14.06
C TYR A 127 -47.93 -22.08 -13.28
N LEU A 128 -47.73 -21.22 -12.28
CA LEU A 128 -48.82 -20.62 -11.54
C LEU A 128 -49.75 -19.78 -12.43
N THR A 129 -49.22 -19.11 -13.47
CA THR A 129 -50.06 -18.32 -14.40
C THR A 129 -51.05 -19.19 -15.20
N THR A 130 -50.67 -20.45 -15.47
CA THR A 130 -51.50 -21.40 -16.25
C THR A 130 -52.46 -22.21 -15.36
N SER A 131 -52.16 -22.40 -14.07
CA SER A 131 -52.89 -23.25 -13.15
C SER A 131 -53.05 -22.59 -11.77
N SER A 132 -53.57 -21.38 -11.75
CA SER A 132 -53.61 -20.51 -10.55
C SER A 132 -54.48 -21.06 -9.39
N MET A 133 -55.40 -21.97 -9.65
CA MET A 133 -56.28 -22.61 -8.64
C MET A 133 -55.69 -23.88 -8.02
N ASP A 134 -54.59 -24.41 -8.56
CA ASP A 134 -53.95 -25.62 -8.03
C ASP A 134 -53.16 -25.29 -6.75
N GLN A 135 -53.58 -25.91 -5.64
CA GLN A 135 -52.95 -25.72 -4.33
C GLN A 135 -51.51 -26.29 -4.30
N THR A 136 -51.22 -27.32 -5.08
CA THR A 136 -49.90 -27.94 -5.17
C THR A 136 -48.93 -26.99 -5.80
N ILE A 137 -49.33 -26.33 -6.90
CA ILE A 137 -48.45 -25.33 -7.60
C ILE A 137 -48.21 -24.12 -6.70
N ARG A 138 -49.18 -23.66 -5.95
CA ARG A 138 -49.01 -22.58 -4.97
C ARG A 138 -48.01 -22.96 -3.88
N ALA A 139 -48.12 -24.17 -3.33
CA ALA A 139 -47.15 -24.68 -2.34
C ALA A 139 -45.75 -24.82 -2.92
N GLN A 140 -45.62 -25.22 -4.18
CA GLN A 140 -44.34 -25.33 -4.87
C GLN A 140 -43.68 -23.96 -5.06
N VAL A 141 -44.45 -22.93 -5.46
CA VAL A 141 -43.92 -21.55 -5.57
C VAL A 141 -43.42 -21.05 -4.21
N ALA A 142 -44.19 -21.28 -3.13
CA ALA A 142 -43.76 -20.92 -1.78
C ALA A 142 -42.45 -21.63 -1.38
N GLY A 143 -42.34 -22.94 -1.66
CA GLY A 143 -41.14 -23.71 -1.39
C GLY A 143 -39.90 -23.21 -2.16
N TYR A 144 -40.04 -22.85 -3.43
CA TYR A 144 -38.95 -22.26 -4.19
C TYR A 144 -38.58 -20.85 -3.71
N ALA A 145 -39.56 -20.04 -3.27
CA ALA A 145 -39.31 -18.74 -2.66
C ALA A 145 -38.53 -18.87 -1.35
N ASP A 146 -38.86 -19.84 -0.50
CA ASP A 146 -38.17 -20.13 0.74
C ASP A 146 -36.70 -20.59 0.45
N THR A 147 -36.54 -21.47 -0.54
CA THR A 147 -35.22 -21.96 -0.98
C THR A 147 -34.37 -20.79 -1.50
N LEU A 148 -34.88 -19.95 -2.37
CA LEU A 148 -34.16 -18.76 -2.87
C LEU A 148 -33.81 -17.82 -1.72
N SER A 149 -34.70 -17.56 -0.79
CA SER A 149 -34.44 -16.72 0.38
C SER A 149 -33.37 -17.31 1.28
N TYR A 150 -33.27 -18.63 1.38
CA TYR A 150 -32.21 -19.32 2.11
C TYR A 150 -30.86 -19.08 1.46
N TYR A 151 -30.71 -19.30 0.14
CA TYR A 151 -29.43 -19.10 -0.56
C TYR A 151 -28.97 -17.65 -0.55
N VAL A 152 -29.88 -16.68 -0.71
CA VAL A 152 -29.55 -15.26 -0.62
C VAL A 152 -29.03 -14.92 0.79
N ARG A 153 -29.66 -15.42 1.84
CA ARG A 153 -29.20 -15.21 3.21
C ARG A 153 -27.86 -15.91 3.50
N ASP A 154 -27.67 -17.12 2.99
CA ASP A 154 -26.40 -17.86 3.13
C ASP A 154 -25.24 -17.11 2.46
N ALA A 155 -25.47 -16.63 1.23
CA ALA A 155 -24.48 -15.80 0.53
C ALA A 155 -24.17 -14.50 1.29
N ALA A 156 -25.18 -13.82 1.84
CA ALA A 156 -24.98 -12.62 2.63
C ALA A 156 -24.11 -12.88 3.88
N VAL A 157 -24.38 -14.00 4.59
CA VAL A 157 -23.55 -14.39 5.75
C VAL A 157 -22.12 -14.71 5.34
N LYS A 158 -21.92 -15.43 4.22
CA LYS A 158 -20.58 -15.74 3.70
C LYS A 158 -19.82 -14.47 3.34
N LEU A 159 -20.46 -13.49 2.71
CA LEU A 159 -19.84 -12.20 2.38
C LEU A 159 -19.51 -11.39 3.64
N GLN A 160 -20.37 -11.42 4.66
CA GLN A 160 -20.05 -10.78 5.96
C GLN A 160 -18.86 -11.44 6.64
N ASN A 161 -18.78 -12.78 6.63
CA ASN A 161 -17.60 -13.48 7.17
C ASN A 161 -16.33 -13.11 6.41
N MET A 162 -16.40 -13.04 5.08
CA MET A 162 -15.26 -12.58 4.26
C MET A 162 -14.85 -11.14 4.60
N GLN A 163 -15.81 -10.25 4.87
CA GLN A 163 -15.50 -8.88 5.33
C GLN A 163 -14.74 -8.88 6.66
N VAL A 164 -15.05 -9.80 7.59
CA VAL A 164 -14.30 -10.00 8.84
C VAL A 164 -12.89 -10.50 8.57
N ASP A 165 -12.73 -11.48 7.67
CA ASP A 165 -11.43 -12.04 7.31
C ASP A 165 -10.53 -10.98 6.69
N VAL A 166 -11.05 -10.21 5.72
CA VAL A 166 -10.33 -9.07 5.11
C VAL A 166 -9.95 -8.03 6.16
N ASN A 167 -10.86 -7.72 7.09
CA ASN A 167 -10.58 -6.77 8.17
C ASN A 167 -9.42 -7.24 9.06
N THR A 168 -9.36 -8.53 9.39
CA THR A 168 -8.26 -9.14 10.14
C THR A 168 -6.94 -9.13 9.34
N GLU A 169 -7.03 -9.32 8.02
CA GLU A 169 -5.87 -9.27 7.16
C GLU A 169 -5.32 -7.84 7.01
N ILE A 170 -6.19 -6.81 7.04
CA ILE A 170 -5.77 -5.40 7.12
C ILE A 170 -4.93 -5.17 8.37
N GLU A 171 -5.39 -5.62 9.55
CA GLU A 171 -4.64 -5.49 10.80
C GLU A 171 -3.26 -6.17 10.71
N THR A 172 -3.22 -7.38 10.16
CA THR A 172 -1.98 -8.14 9.96
C THR A 172 -1.02 -7.42 9.01
N THR A 173 -1.54 -6.88 7.91
CA THR A 173 -0.77 -6.12 6.91
C THR A 173 -0.20 -4.84 7.53
N VAL A 174 -0.98 -4.13 8.33
CA VAL A 174 -0.53 -2.94 9.07
C VAL A 174 0.59 -3.29 10.07
N LYS A 175 0.47 -4.41 10.80
CA LYS A 175 1.54 -4.90 11.68
C LYS A 175 2.82 -5.21 10.92
N GLN A 176 2.73 -5.77 9.71
CA GLN A 176 3.88 -6.02 8.83
C GLN A 176 4.53 -4.71 8.35
N ILE A 177 3.72 -3.72 7.95
CA ILE A 177 4.21 -2.38 7.56
C ILE A 177 4.99 -1.76 8.72
N ASN A 178 4.43 -1.77 9.93
CA ASN A 178 5.09 -1.24 11.13
C ASN A 178 6.40 -1.97 11.46
N ALA A 179 6.43 -3.29 11.30
CA ALA A 179 7.63 -4.09 11.50
C ALA A 179 8.73 -3.75 10.46
N TYR A 180 8.37 -3.52 9.21
CA TYR A 180 9.33 -3.08 8.19
C TYR A 180 9.81 -1.65 8.44
N ALA A 181 8.94 -0.75 8.89
CA ALA A 181 9.34 0.61 9.28
C ALA A 181 10.41 0.60 10.38
N ALA A 182 10.20 -0.20 11.43
CA ALA A 182 11.16 -0.38 12.51
C ALA A 182 12.50 -0.97 12.03
N GLN A 183 12.46 -1.96 11.13
CA GLN A 183 13.66 -2.56 10.54
C GLN A 183 14.44 -1.56 9.69
N ILE A 184 13.75 -0.75 8.86
CA ILE A 184 14.36 0.30 8.03
C ILE A 184 15.04 1.33 8.93
N ALA A 185 14.37 1.81 9.99
CA ALA A 185 14.94 2.77 10.94
C ALA A 185 16.19 2.21 11.64
N SER A 186 16.17 0.92 12.02
CA SER A 186 17.31 0.23 12.61
C SER A 186 18.50 0.14 11.64
N LEU A 187 18.23 -0.24 10.37
CA LEU A 187 19.27 -0.29 9.33
C LEU A 187 19.83 1.10 9.03
N ASN A 188 18.97 2.12 8.96
CA ASN A 188 19.44 3.50 8.78
C ASN A 188 20.39 3.93 9.89
N LYS A 189 20.08 3.57 11.16
CA LYS A 189 20.97 3.85 12.28
C LYS A 189 22.33 3.18 12.12
N GLN A 190 22.36 1.92 11.68
CA GLN A 190 23.61 1.18 11.44
C GLN A 190 24.40 1.79 10.26
N ILE A 191 23.72 2.11 9.15
CA ILE A 191 24.32 2.76 7.97
C ILE A 191 24.95 4.09 8.40
N ASN A 192 24.18 4.93 9.11
CA ASN A 192 24.67 6.23 9.56
C ASN A 192 25.90 6.11 10.47
N THR A 193 25.92 5.09 11.35
CA THR A 193 27.09 4.87 12.23
C THR A 193 28.34 4.52 11.46
N LEU A 194 28.25 3.77 10.37
CA LEU A 194 29.38 3.39 9.55
C LEU A 194 29.80 4.54 8.61
N GLU A 195 28.82 5.19 7.97
CA GLU A 195 29.07 6.20 6.93
C GLU A 195 29.59 7.54 7.48
N VAL A 196 29.40 7.83 8.78
CA VAL A 196 30.03 9.00 9.45
C VAL A 196 31.55 8.97 9.33
N TYR A 197 32.18 7.80 9.24
CA TYR A 197 33.63 7.65 9.10
C TYR A 197 34.10 7.64 7.65
N GLY A 198 33.19 7.83 6.67
CA GLY A 198 33.51 7.85 5.24
C GLY A 198 33.43 6.50 4.54
N ASP A 199 33.16 5.43 5.26
CA ASP A 199 32.94 4.10 4.69
C ASP A 199 31.51 4.01 4.07
N ARG A 200 31.38 3.24 2.99
CA ARG A 200 30.07 3.01 2.38
C ARG A 200 29.51 1.65 2.80
N ALA A 201 28.37 1.64 3.47
CA ALA A 201 27.73 0.46 4.03
C ALA A 201 26.87 -0.30 2.97
N ASN A 202 27.49 -0.75 1.86
CA ASN A 202 26.79 -1.33 0.71
C ASN A 202 25.86 -2.49 1.09
N ASP A 203 26.32 -3.45 1.90
CA ASP A 203 25.53 -4.63 2.28
C ASP A 203 24.29 -4.27 3.13
N LEU A 204 24.40 -3.27 4.02
CA LEU A 204 23.27 -2.78 4.80
C LEU A 204 22.29 -1.99 3.93
N ARG A 205 22.77 -1.26 2.94
CA ARG A 205 21.95 -0.57 1.94
C ARG A 205 21.19 -1.58 1.08
N ASP A 206 21.81 -2.68 0.69
CA ASP A 206 21.15 -3.78 -0.03
C ASP A 206 20.08 -4.46 0.83
N GLN A 207 20.36 -4.73 2.12
CA GLN A 207 19.35 -5.26 3.04
C GLN A 207 18.17 -4.30 3.21
N ARG A 208 18.43 -2.99 3.37
CA ARG A 208 17.39 -1.96 3.44
C ARG A 208 16.53 -1.96 2.19
N ALA A 209 17.14 -2.07 1.02
CA ALA A 209 16.42 -2.11 -0.24
C ALA A 209 15.50 -3.33 -0.38
N VAL A 210 15.93 -4.51 0.07
CA VAL A 210 15.06 -5.70 0.11
C VAL A 210 13.83 -5.50 0.99
N ILE A 211 13.99 -4.79 2.12
CA ILE A 211 12.86 -4.49 3.01
C ILE A 211 11.92 -3.47 2.34
N LEU A 212 12.46 -2.44 1.68
CA LEU A 212 11.68 -1.48 0.91
C LEU A 212 10.90 -2.15 -0.23
N ASP A 213 11.49 -3.13 -0.91
CA ASP A 213 10.82 -3.89 -1.96
C ASP A 213 9.65 -4.72 -1.41
N LYS A 214 9.81 -5.33 -0.22
CA LYS A 214 8.70 -6.02 0.46
C LYS A 214 7.62 -5.05 0.95
N LEU A 215 8.02 -3.87 1.44
CA LEU A 215 7.10 -2.84 1.88
C LEU A 215 6.29 -2.30 0.71
N SER A 216 6.89 -2.15 -0.48
CA SER A 216 6.21 -1.69 -1.69
C SER A 216 5.12 -2.64 -2.20
N GLU A 217 5.20 -3.93 -1.90
CA GLU A 217 4.13 -4.89 -2.17
C GLU A 217 2.90 -4.62 -1.29
N LEU A 218 3.13 -4.20 -0.04
CA LEU A 218 2.07 -3.95 0.93
C LEU A 218 1.38 -2.59 0.73
N ALA A 219 2.14 -1.56 0.36
CA ALA A 219 1.61 -0.21 0.15
C ALA A 219 2.52 0.61 -0.77
N ASP A 220 1.97 1.63 -1.42
CA ASP A 220 2.78 2.54 -2.22
C ASP A 220 3.62 3.44 -1.32
N ILE A 221 4.92 3.41 -1.55
CA ILE A 221 5.91 4.16 -0.78
C ILE A 221 6.70 5.11 -1.67
N ASN A 222 6.93 6.30 -1.17
CA ASN A 222 7.90 7.19 -1.78
C ASN A 222 9.13 7.28 -0.88
N VAL A 223 10.30 7.00 -1.47
CA VAL A 223 11.59 6.99 -0.77
C VAL A 223 12.43 8.17 -1.24
N THR A 224 12.90 8.98 -0.31
CA THR A 224 13.77 10.12 -0.59
C THR A 224 15.02 10.02 0.27
N GLU A 225 16.19 10.01 -0.36
CA GLU A 225 17.49 10.11 0.31
C GLU A 225 18.14 11.45 -0.07
N LYS A 226 18.49 12.26 0.93
CA LYS A 226 19.13 13.57 0.74
C LYS A 226 20.43 13.62 1.51
N ALA A 227 21.51 14.02 0.82
CA ALA A 227 22.73 14.34 1.49
C ALA A 227 22.56 15.58 2.40
N PRO A 228 23.29 15.66 3.52
CA PRO A 228 23.27 16.84 4.38
C PRO A 228 23.72 18.07 3.62
N ALA A 229 23.03 19.20 3.85
CA ALA A 229 23.30 20.46 3.15
C ALA A 229 24.74 20.97 3.36
N ASP A 230 25.31 20.64 4.50
CA ASP A 230 26.65 21.13 4.92
C ASP A 230 27.78 20.18 4.46
N GLY A 231 27.46 19.10 3.76
CA GLY A 231 28.42 18.06 3.37
C GLY A 231 29.01 17.25 4.56
N ASN A 232 28.63 17.60 5.79
CA ASN A 232 29.06 16.93 7.01
C ASN A 232 27.87 16.27 7.69
N GLY A 233 27.92 14.97 7.91
CA GLY A 233 26.87 14.23 8.59
C GLY A 233 26.31 13.08 7.79
N THR A 234 25.22 12.51 8.27
CA THR A 234 24.57 11.35 7.66
C THR A 234 23.45 11.77 6.74
N ASN A 235 23.19 10.97 5.71
CA ASN A 235 22.09 11.20 4.79
C ASN A 235 20.74 11.13 5.51
N GLN A 236 19.86 12.08 5.20
CA GLN A 236 18.46 12.00 5.60
C GLN A 236 17.72 11.01 4.70
N PHE A 237 17.12 10.00 5.29
CA PHE A 237 16.38 8.95 4.58
C PHE A 237 14.93 8.96 5.01
N ILE A 238 14.04 9.38 4.12
CA ILE A 238 12.61 9.53 4.41
C ILE A 238 11.82 8.52 3.57
N VAL A 239 10.92 7.78 4.24
CA VAL A 239 9.92 6.94 3.59
C VAL A 239 8.54 7.49 3.93
N THR A 240 7.77 7.85 2.91
CA THR A 240 6.39 8.30 3.06
C THR A 240 5.42 7.24 2.53
N LEU A 241 4.25 7.13 3.15
CA LEU A 241 3.17 6.22 2.80
C LEU A 241 1.83 6.94 2.99
N GLY A 242 0.95 6.91 1.98
CA GLY A 242 -0.37 7.54 2.06
C GLY A 242 -0.35 9.03 2.45
N GLY A 243 0.71 9.77 2.09
CA GLY A 243 0.89 11.18 2.42
C GLY A 243 1.50 11.44 3.80
N GLY A 244 1.65 10.43 4.67
CA GLY A 244 2.29 10.54 5.98
C GLY A 244 3.74 10.03 5.97
N ILE A 245 4.54 10.48 6.93
CA ILE A 245 5.92 10.02 7.10
C ILE A 245 5.92 8.73 7.93
N LEU A 246 6.32 7.61 7.29
CA LEU A 246 6.46 6.32 7.97
C LEU A 246 7.82 6.19 8.65
N VAL A 247 8.91 6.57 7.96
CA VAL A 247 10.27 6.56 8.52
C VAL A 247 10.93 7.90 8.23
N ASP A 248 11.51 8.52 9.25
CA ASP A 248 12.37 9.69 9.13
C ASP A 248 13.75 9.33 9.70
N THR A 249 14.64 9.01 8.82
CA THR A 249 16.04 8.63 9.10
C THR A 249 16.10 7.49 10.12
N THR A 250 16.23 7.78 11.40
CA THR A 250 16.35 6.80 12.51
C THR A 250 15.07 6.67 13.35
N GLN A 251 14.08 7.51 13.09
CA GLN A 251 12.77 7.50 13.74
C GLN A 251 11.75 6.85 12.80
N TYR A 252 10.72 6.26 13.36
CA TYR A 252 9.60 5.72 12.58
C TYR A 252 8.28 5.98 13.29
N ASN A 253 7.24 6.14 12.51
CA ASN A 253 5.86 6.21 12.97
C ASN A 253 5.16 4.87 12.72
N THR A 254 4.16 4.56 13.53
CA THR A 254 3.34 3.37 13.37
C THR A 254 1.94 3.74 12.94
N ILE A 255 1.30 2.82 12.25
CA ILE A 255 -0.11 2.89 11.93
C ILE A 255 -0.82 1.95 12.91
N ASN A 256 -1.87 2.44 13.56
CA ASN A 256 -2.71 1.67 14.47
C ASN A 256 -4.02 1.31 13.78
N ALA A 257 -4.49 0.09 13.99
CA ALA A 257 -5.80 -0.36 13.54
C ALA A 257 -6.74 -0.36 14.76
N GLU A 258 -7.71 0.54 14.76
CA GLU A 258 -8.68 0.68 15.84
C GLU A 258 -10.09 0.29 15.37
N GLY A 259 -10.79 -0.53 16.17
CA GLY A 259 -12.16 -0.94 15.87
C GLY A 259 -13.13 0.24 15.91
N SER A 260 -13.83 0.48 14.82
CA SER A 260 -14.83 1.54 14.72
C SER A 260 -16.23 0.99 14.99
N THR A 261 -16.99 1.66 15.85
CA THR A 261 -18.40 1.39 16.05
C THR A 261 -19.27 1.96 14.93
N ASN A 262 -18.75 2.88 14.12
CA ASN A 262 -19.43 3.52 13.03
C ASN A 262 -19.42 2.61 11.80
N LYS A 263 -20.59 2.24 11.30
CA LYS A 263 -20.77 1.51 10.06
C LYS A 263 -20.84 2.48 8.88
N VAL A 264 -20.23 2.12 7.76
CA VAL A 264 -20.35 2.86 6.51
C VAL A 264 -21.63 2.47 5.79
N SER A 265 -21.91 1.17 5.75
CA SER A 265 -23.16 0.60 5.24
C SER A 265 -23.94 -0.07 6.37
N GLN A 266 -25.28 -0.08 6.27
CA GLN A 266 -26.14 -0.75 7.25
C GLN A 266 -25.81 -2.25 7.37
N ASN A 267 -25.37 -2.88 6.30
CA ASN A 267 -25.07 -4.30 6.22
C ASN A 267 -23.65 -4.66 6.64
N ASP A 268 -22.78 -3.67 6.88
CA ASP A 268 -21.41 -3.91 7.32
C ASP A 268 -21.38 -4.61 8.69
N VAL A 269 -20.32 -5.39 8.87
CA VAL A 269 -20.02 -5.96 10.18
C VAL A 269 -19.61 -4.84 11.16
N VAL A 270 -19.88 -5.02 12.43
CA VAL A 270 -19.42 -4.09 13.49
C VAL A 270 -17.92 -4.23 13.73
N ASN A 271 -17.29 -3.17 14.25
CA ASN A 271 -15.86 -3.14 14.60
C ASN A 271 -14.90 -3.30 13.40
N LEU A 272 -15.25 -2.79 12.24
CA LEU A 272 -14.29 -2.66 11.15
C LEU A 272 -13.18 -1.69 11.55
N TYR A 273 -11.92 -2.05 11.28
CA TYR A 273 -10.77 -1.24 11.66
C TYR A 273 -10.71 0.06 10.87
N ARG A 274 -10.51 1.16 11.59
CA ARG A 274 -10.01 2.43 11.05
C ARG A 274 -8.51 2.48 11.31
N LEU A 275 -7.80 3.12 10.41
CA LEU A 275 -6.36 3.29 10.54
C LEU A 275 -6.05 4.71 11.03
N GLU A 276 -5.12 4.81 11.95
CA GLU A 276 -4.67 6.07 12.53
C GLU A 276 -3.16 6.06 12.70
N TRP A 277 -2.53 7.19 12.45
CA TRP A 277 -1.11 7.36 12.71
C TRP A 277 -0.83 7.48 14.21
N SER A 278 0.32 6.98 14.67
CA SER A 278 0.74 7.04 16.09
C SER A 278 0.82 8.44 16.66
N TYR A 279 0.87 9.47 15.83
CA TYR A 279 0.84 10.86 16.24
C TYR A 279 -0.57 11.48 16.23
N GLY A 280 -1.63 10.67 16.19
CA GLY A 280 -3.02 11.07 16.36
C GLY A 280 -3.67 11.68 15.11
N GLN A 281 -3.07 11.54 13.94
CA GLN A 281 -3.67 11.95 12.67
C GLN A 281 -4.41 10.77 12.03
N GLU A 282 -5.62 10.99 11.52
CA GLU A 282 -6.38 9.98 10.78
C GLU A 282 -5.60 9.55 9.52
N PHE A 283 -5.52 8.26 9.29
CA PHE A 283 -4.93 7.69 8.08
C PHE A 283 -5.99 7.67 6.99
N ASP A 284 -5.71 8.35 5.87
CA ASP A 284 -6.65 8.37 4.74
C ASP A 284 -6.65 7.01 4.01
N MET A 285 -7.58 6.13 4.44
CA MET A 285 -7.74 4.79 3.90
C MET A 285 -8.24 4.76 2.44
N TYR A 286 -8.87 5.84 1.99
CA TYR A 286 -9.45 5.95 0.64
C TYR A 286 -8.60 6.78 -0.30
N ASN A 287 -7.38 7.08 0.08
CA ASN A 287 -6.43 7.76 -0.79
C ASN A 287 -6.09 6.87 -1.98
N THR A 288 -6.30 7.38 -3.18
CA THR A 288 -6.03 6.66 -4.44
C THR A 288 -4.55 6.31 -4.64
N THR A 289 -3.66 6.99 -3.89
CA THR A 289 -2.21 6.77 -3.94
C THR A 289 -1.72 5.78 -2.87
N LEU A 290 -2.63 5.14 -2.12
CA LEU A 290 -2.24 4.20 -1.07
C LEU A 290 -1.55 2.95 -1.64
N GLY A 291 -2.07 2.43 -2.76
CA GLY A 291 -1.48 1.30 -3.50
C GLY A 291 -1.33 0.02 -2.70
N GLY A 292 -0.74 -0.98 -3.35
CA GLY A 292 -0.34 -2.23 -2.73
C GLY A 292 -1.48 -3.10 -2.18
N LYS A 293 -1.07 -4.14 -1.48
CA LYS A 293 -1.99 -5.09 -0.84
C LYS A 293 -2.99 -4.39 0.09
N LEU A 294 -2.54 -3.36 0.83
CA LEU A 294 -3.39 -2.65 1.79
C LEU A 294 -4.57 -1.96 1.09
N GLN A 295 -4.33 -1.29 -0.05
CA GLN A 295 -5.42 -0.69 -0.83
C GLN A 295 -6.38 -1.75 -1.35
N GLY A 296 -5.86 -2.85 -1.93
CA GLY A 296 -6.71 -3.96 -2.41
C GLY A 296 -7.59 -4.55 -1.31
N LEU A 297 -7.06 -4.72 -0.10
CA LEU A 297 -7.83 -5.19 1.06
C LEU A 297 -8.92 -4.19 1.47
N ILE A 298 -8.62 -2.90 1.52
CA ILE A 298 -9.60 -1.86 1.88
C ILE A 298 -10.72 -1.81 0.84
N GLU A 299 -10.38 -1.84 -0.46
CA GLU A 299 -11.37 -1.86 -1.53
C GLU A 299 -12.24 -3.11 -1.49
N MET A 300 -11.67 -4.27 -1.17
CA MET A 300 -12.44 -5.52 -1.02
C MET A 300 -13.33 -5.53 0.22
N ARG A 301 -12.89 -4.92 1.33
CA ARG A 301 -13.67 -4.83 2.56
C ARG A 301 -14.84 -3.85 2.45
N ASP A 302 -14.55 -2.67 1.90
CA ASP A 302 -15.47 -1.51 1.91
C ASP A 302 -16.19 -1.33 0.56
N GLY A 303 -15.83 -2.12 -0.47
CA GLY A 303 -16.38 -2.01 -1.81
C GLY A 303 -16.07 -0.65 -2.43
N ASN A 304 -17.06 -0.06 -3.09
CA ASN A 304 -16.92 1.22 -3.78
C ASN A 304 -16.99 2.44 -2.84
N ASN A 305 -16.72 2.27 -1.55
CA ASN A 305 -16.82 3.35 -0.55
C ASN A 305 -15.81 4.49 -0.79
N ALA A 306 -14.68 4.21 -1.47
CA ALA A 306 -13.74 5.26 -1.87
C ALA A 306 -14.33 6.25 -2.88
N GLU A 307 -15.29 5.81 -3.70
CA GLU A 307 -15.99 6.63 -4.68
C GLU A 307 -17.32 7.18 -4.14
N ASN A 308 -17.80 6.64 -3.02
CA ASN A 308 -19.03 7.10 -2.39
C ASN A 308 -18.77 8.39 -1.60
N PHE A 309 -19.69 9.34 -1.79
CA PHE A 309 -19.66 10.56 -1.00
C PHE A 309 -19.99 10.22 0.47
N LYS A 310 -19.01 10.47 1.36
CA LYS A 310 -19.21 10.36 2.81
C LYS A 310 -19.38 11.76 3.38
N ALA A 311 -20.63 12.11 3.69
CA ALA A 311 -20.93 13.35 4.39
C ALA A 311 -21.87 13.05 5.57
N THR A 312 -21.60 13.69 6.70
CA THR A 312 -22.58 13.75 7.78
C THR A 312 -23.56 14.85 7.45
N LEU A 313 -24.82 14.49 7.20
CA LEU A 313 -25.88 15.47 6.99
C LEU A 313 -26.21 16.10 8.34
N THR A 314 -25.66 17.30 8.57
CA THR A 314 -25.98 18.09 9.76
C THR A 314 -26.99 19.17 9.40
N GLY A 315 -27.98 19.38 10.24
CA GLY A 315 -28.95 20.47 10.05
C GLY A 315 -30.21 20.11 9.25
N LEU A 316 -30.38 18.83 8.85
CA LEU A 316 -31.66 18.36 8.33
C LEU A 316 -32.73 18.53 9.40
N LYS A 317 -33.63 19.47 9.22
CA LYS A 317 -34.82 19.60 10.03
C LYS A 317 -35.95 18.87 9.31
N LYS A 318 -36.64 17.98 10.05
CA LYS A 318 -37.86 17.36 9.57
C LYS A 318 -38.80 18.50 9.09
N ASN A 319 -39.31 18.35 7.88
CA ASN A 319 -40.27 19.32 7.35
C ASN A 319 -41.55 19.25 8.19
N ASP A 320 -41.70 20.21 9.08
CA ASP A 320 -42.89 20.34 9.87
C ASP A 320 -43.82 21.29 9.09
N THR A 321 -44.68 20.71 8.23
CA THR A 321 -45.59 21.40 7.36
C THR A 321 -46.55 22.37 8.10
N ALA A 322 -46.56 22.32 9.45
CA ALA A 322 -47.34 23.22 10.28
C ALA A 322 -46.74 24.60 10.51
N LYS A 323 -45.45 24.88 10.17
CA LYS A 323 -44.76 26.12 10.54
C LYS A 323 -43.99 26.84 9.45
N GLY A 324 -44.13 26.50 8.19
CA GLY A 324 -43.59 27.31 7.08
C GLY A 324 -42.04 27.63 7.13
N GLY A 325 -41.26 26.82 7.78
CA GLY A 325 -39.82 27.02 7.92
C GLY A 325 -39.06 26.32 6.80
N LYS A 326 -38.40 27.08 5.93
CA LYS A 326 -37.41 26.56 4.98
C LYS A 326 -36.26 25.92 5.76
N SER A 327 -36.02 24.64 5.53
CA SER A 327 -34.84 23.95 6.07
C SER A 327 -33.71 24.04 5.05
N THR A 328 -32.55 24.54 5.46
CA THR A 328 -31.36 24.57 4.62
C THR A 328 -30.59 23.27 4.83
N LEU A 329 -30.41 22.47 3.77
CA LEU A 329 -29.50 21.33 3.79
C LEU A 329 -28.07 21.86 3.75
N THR A 330 -27.38 21.80 4.87
CA THR A 330 -25.94 22.13 4.90
C THR A 330 -25.18 20.82 4.98
N ILE A 331 -24.48 20.48 3.90
CA ILE A 331 -23.56 19.34 3.87
C ILE A 331 -22.21 19.85 4.36
N THR A 332 -21.86 19.55 5.60
CA THR A 332 -20.52 19.78 6.13
C THR A 332 -19.75 18.48 6.03
N SER A 333 -18.76 18.44 5.15
CA SER A 333 -17.79 17.36 5.07
C SER A 333 -16.48 17.86 5.66
N ASP A 334 -16.07 17.29 6.79
CA ASP A 334 -14.75 17.52 7.37
C ASP A 334 -13.62 16.92 6.52
N GLN A 335 -13.98 16.13 5.50
CA GLN A 335 -13.06 15.42 4.61
C GLN A 335 -13.29 15.78 3.12
N TYR A 336 -13.69 17.00 2.85
CA TYR A 336 -13.87 17.46 1.48
C TYR A 336 -12.50 17.63 0.80
N SER A 337 -12.06 16.65 0.01
CA SER A 337 -10.94 16.83 -0.90
C SER A 337 -11.43 17.31 -2.26
N SER A 338 -10.62 18.11 -2.95
CA SER A 338 -10.92 18.60 -4.30
C SER A 338 -11.17 17.46 -5.32
N ALA A 339 -10.69 16.26 -5.04
CA ALA A 339 -10.96 15.04 -5.82
C ALA A 339 -12.43 14.59 -5.71
N ASN A 340 -13.10 14.86 -4.60
CA ASN A 340 -14.50 14.49 -4.37
C ASN A 340 -15.48 15.57 -4.86
N ALA A 341 -15.01 16.76 -5.23
CA ALA A 341 -15.85 17.82 -5.77
C ALA A 341 -16.55 17.41 -7.08
N SER A 342 -15.90 16.56 -7.88
CA SER A 342 -16.48 15.99 -9.10
C SER A 342 -17.64 15.02 -8.83
N ASN A 343 -17.74 14.44 -7.63
CA ASN A 343 -18.79 13.50 -7.27
C ASN A 343 -20.05 14.19 -6.73
N LEU A 344 -19.92 15.41 -6.18
CA LEU A 344 -21.06 16.26 -5.85
C LEU A 344 -21.87 16.67 -7.09
N SER A 345 -21.19 16.86 -8.24
CA SER A 345 -21.86 17.13 -9.52
C SER A 345 -22.57 15.91 -10.11
N LYS A 346 -22.30 14.70 -9.60
CA LYS A 346 -22.99 13.46 -9.99
C LYS A 346 -24.20 13.15 -9.13
N LEU A 347 -24.38 13.81 -8.00
CA LEU A 347 -25.70 13.94 -7.38
C LEU A 347 -26.48 14.92 -8.26
N ASP A 348 -27.28 14.39 -9.19
CA ASP A 348 -28.23 15.13 -10.00
C ASP A 348 -29.35 15.68 -9.08
N LEU A 349 -28.99 16.56 -8.18
CA LEU A 349 -29.94 17.37 -7.45
C LEU A 349 -30.34 18.49 -8.42
N PRO A 350 -31.62 18.58 -8.80
CA PRO A 350 -32.06 19.66 -9.68
C PRO A 350 -31.75 21.00 -9.04
N ALA A 351 -31.37 21.98 -9.89
CA ALA A 351 -31.00 23.32 -9.46
C ALA A 351 -32.15 24.14 -8.83
N SER A 352 -33.31 23.54 -8.64
CA SER A 352 -34.51 24.13 -8.05
C SER A 352 -35.00 23.31 -6.85
N ASP A 353 -35.61 23.96 -5.88
CA ASP A 353 -36.20 23.36 -4.69
C ASP A 353 -36.78 21.96 -4.96
N GLY A 354 -36.31 20.95 -4.28
CA GLY A 354 -36.67 19.54 -4.46
C GLY A 354 -36.94 18.84 -3.13
N VAL A 355 -37.41 17.61 -3.20
CA VAL A 355 -37.65 16.75 -2.03
C VAL A 355 -36.72 15.56 -2.10
N LEU A 356 -35.91 15.38 -1.05
CA LEU A 356 -35.04 14.22 -0.86
C LEU A 356 -35.71 13.29 0.17
N THR A 357 -36.12 12.10 -0.24
CA THR A 357 -36.69 11.10 0.67
C THR A 357 -35.60 10.20 1.21
N ILE A 358 -35.34 10.24 2.53
CA ILE A 358 -34.40 9.34 3.20
C ILE A 358 -35.19 8.47 4.20
N GLY A 359 -35.23 7.16 3.94
CA GLY A 359 -36.15 6.26 4.64
C GLY A 359 -37.60 6.59 4.31
N ASN A 360 -38.43 6.84 5.30
CA ASN A 360 -39.85 7.28 5.12
C ASN A 360 -40.04 8.76 5.47
N VAL A 361 -38.98 9.58 5.37
CA VAL A 361 -39.03 11.00 5.73
C VAL A 361 -38.58 11.84 4.53
N ASP A 362 -39.44 12.78 4.13
CA ASP A 362 -39.16 13.72 3.06
C ASP A 362 -38.48 14.96 3.63
N TYR A 363 -37.39 15.37 2.96
CA TYR A 363 -36.62 16.59 3.26
C TYR A 363 -36.64 17.50 2.02
N GLU A 364 -37.15 18.73 2.18
CA GLU A 364 -37.07 19.75 1.15
C GLU A 364 -35.68 20.40 1.16
N TYR A 365 -35.07 20.63 -0.02
CA TYR A 365 -33.78 21.32 -0.18
C TYR A 365 -33.86 22.48 -1.15
#